data_7650863f7fd0d973695b8951344771ce
#
_entry.id   7650863f7fd0d973695b8951344771ce
#
_cell.length_a   1.000
_cell.length_b   1.000
_cell.length_c   1.000
_cell.angle_alpha   90.00
_cell.angle_beta   90.00
_cell.angle_gamma   90.00
#
_symmetry.space_group_name_H-M   'P 1'
#
loop_
_entity.id
_entity.type
_entity.pdbx_description
1 polymer ?
#
loop_
_entity_poly.entity_id
_entity_poly.type
_entity_poly.pdbx_seq_one_letter_code
_entity_poly.pdbx_strand_id
1 'polypeptide(L)'
;DYYIEHPTARSFDDCCNEFWNTVTYVVKGLCRKEILFAIDHLNNIVRMELLRMISWKVGIEQGYSFSLGKNYKFLERYISPELWKKILATYNMGSYTEMWKSLELCMGIFRMVSKEVAQCLNYLYPDYDKNISNYVIRQKEKYQR
;
A
#
# COMPACT_ATOMS: atom_id res chain seq x y z
N ASP A 1 14.63 -10.06 14.76
CA ASP A 1 13.33 -10.16 15.33
C ASP A 1 12.31 -9.41 14.46
N TYR A 2 11.08 -9.89 14.44
CA TYR A 2 10.06 -9.42 13.52
C TYR A 2 8.80 -8.96 14.24
N TYR A 3 8.94 -8.49 15.48
CA TYR A 3 7.83 -7.93 16.22
C TYR A 3 7.29 -6.68 15.54
N ILE A 4 5.98 -6.50 15.60
CA ILE A 4 5.33 -5.30 15.08
C ILE A 4 5.73 -4.13 15.98
N GLU A 5 6.33 -3.09 15.38
CA GLU A 5 6.67 -1.88 16.11
C GLU A 5 5.45 -0.96 16.20
N HIS A 6 5.26 -0.36 17.38
CA HIS A 6 4.21 0.65 17.54
C HIS A 6 4.59 1.88 16.70
N PRO A 7 3.73 2.35 15.80
CA PRO A 7 4.08 3.51 14.98
C PRO A 7 4.09 4.78 15.83
N THR A 8 4.93 5.73 15.39
CA THR A 8 4.88 7.12 15.87
C THR A 8 4.13 7.95 14.85
N ALA A 9 3.73 9.16 15.22
CA ALA A 9 3.11 10.07 14.26
C ALA A 9 4.02 10.30 13.06
N ARG A 10 5.33 10.38 13.28
CA ARG A 10 6.33 10.56 12.22
C ARG A 10 6.45 9.33 11.33
N SER A 11 6.57 8.14 11.91
CA SER A 11 6.70 6.92 11.10
C SER A 11 5.44 6.65 10.30
N PHE A 12 4.27 6.98 10.85
CA PHE A 12 3.01 6.90 10.11
C PHE A 12 3.01 7.85 8.91
N ASP A 13 3.39 9.11 9.13
CA ASP A 13 3.44 10.10 8.04
C ASP A 13 4.46 9.71 6.98
N ASP A 14 5.65 9.25 7.39
CA ASP A 14 6.69 8.78 6.46
C ASP A 14 6.19 7.62 5.58
N CYS A 15 5.47 6.68 6.18
CA CYS A 15 4.89 5.55 5.44
C CYS A 15 3.87 6.03 4.40
N CYS A 16 2.97 6.92 4.79
CA CYS A 16 1.99 7.50 3.88
C CYS A 16 2.66 8.26 2.75
N ASN A 17 3.66 9.08 3.08
CA ASN A 17 4.39 9.85 2.08
C ASN A 17 5.11 8.96 1.09
N GLU A 18 5.84 7.96 1.57
CA GLU A 18 6.56 7.02 0.71
C GLU A 18 5.61 6.24 -0.20
N PHE A 19 4.50 5.77 0.36
CA PHE A 19 3.49 5.05 -0.43
C PHE A 19 2.97 5.93 -1.58
N TRP A 20 2.42 7.08 -1.25
CA TRP A 20 1.76 7.93 -2.25
C TRP A 20 2.74 8.53 -3.25
N ASN A 21 3.94 8.90 -2.79
CA ASN A 21 4.98 9.41 -3.69
C ASN A 21 5.40 8.34 -4.70
N THR A 22 5.59 7.10 -4.25
CA THR A 22 6.01 6.01 -5.13
C THR A 22 4.92 5.58 -6.10
N VAL A 23 3.65 5.74 -5.74
CA VAL A 23 2.53 5.55 -6.68
C VAL A 23 2.74 6.38 -7.93
N THR A 24 3.22 7.61 -7.81
CA THR A 24 3.48 8.47 -8.99
C THR A 24 4.57 7.90 -9.88
N TYR A 25 5.59 7.25 -9.31
CA TYR A 25 6.65 6.60 -10.10
C TYR A 25 6.11 5.39 -10.86
N VAL A 26 5.25 4.59 -10.21
CA VAL A 26 4.61 3.45 -10.90
C VAL A 26 3.80 3.95 -12.09
N VAL A 27 3.01 5.01 -11.89
CA VAL A 27 2.21 5.60 -12.97
C VAL A 27 3.10 6.08 -14.12
N LYS A 28 4.21 6.76 -13.81
CA LYS A 28 5.15 7.21 -14.84
C LYS A 28 5.70 6.03 -15.64
N GLY A 29 6.09 4.96 -14.97
CA GLY A 29 6.57 3.74 -15.63
C GLY A 29 5.51 3.14 -16.56
N LEU A 30 4.26 3.06 -16.10
CA LEU A 30 3.17 2.52 -16.92
C LEU A 30 2.88 3.42 -18.14
N CYS A 31 2.87 4.73 -17.95
CA CYS A 31 2.61 5.68 -19.02
C CYS A 31 3.71 5.69 -20.08
N ARG A 32 4.95 5.45 -19.68
CA ARG A 32 6.11 5.42 -20.58
C ARG A 32 6.35 4.04 -21.19
N LYS A 33 5.49 3.06 -20.87
CA LYS A 33 5.65 1.67 -21.31
C LYS A 33 6.95 1.04 -20.82
N GLU A 34 7.28 1.33 -19.56
CA GLU A 34 8.45 0.80 -18.85
C GLU A 34 7.96 -0.13 -17.74
N ILE A 35 7.41 -1.28 -18.13
CA ILE A 35 6.72 -2.17 -17.18
C ILE A 35 7.64 -2.70 -16.09
N LEU A 36 8.89 -3.02 -16.40
CA LEU A 36 9.82 -3.55 -15.38
C LEU A 36 10.13 -2.50 -14.30
N PHE A 37 10.28 -1.24 -14.70
CA PHE A 37 10.42 -0.13 -13.76
C PHE A 37 9.20 -0.02 -12.85
N ALA A 38 8.00 -0.09 -13.46
CA ALA A 38 6.74 0.00 -12.72
C ALA A 38 6.59 -1.18 -11.75
N ILE A 39 6.89 -2.40 -12.19
CA ILE A 39 6.83 -3.60 -11.34
C ILE A 39 7.76 -3.47 -10.15
N ASP A 40 9.00 -3.03 -10.38
CA ASP A 40 9.98 -2.89 -9.32
C ASP A 40 9.47 -1.95 -8.22
N HIS A 41 8.97 -0.78 -8.61
CA HIS A 41 8.47 0.19 -7.64
C HIS A 41 7.20 -0.27 -6.94
N LEU A 42 6.30 -0.94 -7.65
CA LEU A 42 5.09 -1.49 -7.03
C LEU A 42 5.44 -2.60 -6.03
N ASN A 43 6.29 -3.52 -6.43
CA ASN A 43 6.62 -4.70 -5.63
C ASN A 43 7.49 -4.37 -4.42
N ASN A 44 8.52 -3.55 -4.62
CA ASN A 44 9.54 -3.33 -3.59
C ASN A 44 9.29 -2.12 -2.70
N ILE A 45 8.43 -1.19 -3.09
CA ILE A 45 8.18 0.00 -2.29
C ILE A 45 6.69 0.13 -1.96
N VAL A 46 5.82 0.27 -2.97
CA VAL A 46 4.39 0.51 -2.73
C VAL A 46 3.78 -0.61 -1.87
N ARG A 47 3.95 -1.85 -2.28
CA ARG A 47 3.40 -2.98 -1.53
C ARG A 47 4.03 -3.14 -0.16
N MET A 48 5.33 -2.85 -0.04
CA MET A 48 6.01 -2.96 1.26
C MET A 48 5.48 -1.93 2.25
N GLU A 49 5.20 -0.70 1.82
CA GLU A 49 4.58 0.30 2.69
C GLU A 49 3.13 -0.07 3.02
N LEU A 50 2.42 -0.66 2.07
CA LEU A 50 1.08 -1.21 2.31
C LEU A 50 1.11 -2.26 3.41
N LEU A 51 2.01 -3.22 3.32
CA LEU A 51 2.13 -4.29 4.31
C LEU A 51 2.53 -3.75 5.68
N ARG A 52 3.40 -2.73 5.71
CA ARG A 52 3.76 -2.05 6.95
C ARG A 52 2.53 -1.43 7.61
N MET A 53 1.73 -0.70 6.85
CA MET A 53 0.50 -0.08 7.36
C MET A 53 -0.47 -1.14 7.88
N ILE A 54 -0.64 -2.26 7.16
CA ILE A 54 -1.48 -3.37 7.61
C ILE A 54 -0.94 -3.96 8.92
N SER A 55 0.38 -4.07 9.06
CA SER A 55 0.97 -4.57 10.30
C SER A 55 0.61 -3.69 11.49
N TRP A 56 0.53 -2.39 11.31
CA TRP A 56 0.11 -1.48 12.37
C TRP A 56 -1.36 -1.68 12.73
N LYS A 57 -2.21 -1.90 11.74
CA LYS A 57 -3.61 -2.27 11.99
C LYS A 57 -3.71 -3.55 12.85
N VAL A 58 -2.93 -4.57 12.50
CA VAL A 58 -2.87 -5.81 13.27
C VAL A 58 -2.38 -5.54 14.70
N GLY A 59 -1.34 -4.71 14.84
CA GLY A 59 -0.82 -4.33 16.16
C GLY A 59 -1.86 -3.65 17.02
N ILE A 60 -2.67 -2.76 16.45
CA ILE A 60 -3.77 -2.10 17.16
C ILE A 60 -4.79 -3.13 17.66
N GLU A 61 -5.12 -4.11 16.84
CA GLU A 61 -6.14 -5.12 17.16
C GLU A 61 -5.64 -6.21 18.11
N GLN A 62 -4.38 -6.64 17.96
CA GLN A 62 -3.83 -7.82 18.65
C GLN A 62 -2.75 -7.48 19.69
N GLY A 63 -2.28 -6.23 19.71
CA GLY A 63 -1.13 -5.85 20.51
C GLY A 63 0.17 -5.98 19.72
N TYR A 64 1.26 -5.51 20.32
CA TYR A 64 2.56 -5.43 19.62
C TYR A 64 3.58 -6.42 20.14
N SER A 65 3.14 -7.41 20.92
CA SER A 65 4.03 -8.35 21.57
C SER A 65 4.22 -9.67 20.82
N PHE A 66 3.86 -9.69 19.52
CA PHE A 66 4.05 -10.88 18.69
C PHE A 66 4.61 -10.48 17.31
N SER A 67 5.00 -11.50 16.53
CA SER A 67 5.64 -11.30 15.24
C SER A 67 4.75 -11.79 14.10
N LEU A 68 4.73 -11.05 12.99
CA LEU A 68 4.11 -11.52 11.75
C LEU A 68 5.09 -12.38 10.93
N GLY A 69 6.31 -12.56 11.43
CA GLY A 69 7.33 -13.39 10.81
C GLY A 69 8.05 -12.67 9.66
N LYS A 70 9.11 -13.31 9.20
CA LYS A 70 9.90 -12.78 8.08
C LYS A 70 9.02 -12.69 6.83
N ASN A 71 9.09 -11.55 6.15
CA ASN A 71 8.31 -11.28 4.93
C ASN A 71 6.81 -11.43 5.14
N TYR A 72 6.33 -11.14 6.39
CA TYR A 72 4.91 -11.19 6.73
C TYR A 72 4.27 -12.57 6.53
N LYS A 73 5.06 -13.65 6.66
CA LYS A 73 4.59 -15.01 6.37
C LYS A 73 3.41 -15.48 7.23
N PHE A 74 3.17 -14.83 8.37
CA PHE A 74 2.05 -15.17 9.25
C PHE A 74 0.88 -14.20 9.15
N LEU A 75 0.97 -13.19 8.29
CA LEU A 75 -0.06 -12.14 8.20
C LEU A 75 -1.46 -12.71 7.93
N GLU A 76 -1.56 -13.73 7.10
CA GLU A 76 -2.82 -14.36 6.73
C GLU A 76 -3.65 -14.78 7.95
N ARG A 77 -2.98 -15.14 9.04
CA ARG A 77 -3.64 -15.62 10.27
C ARG A 77 -4.36 -14.51 11.05
N TYR A 78 -4.04 -13.25 10.78
CA TYR A 78 -4.43 -12.11 11.61
C TYR A 78 -5.32 -11.09 10.90
N ILE A 79 -5.67 -11.34 9.64
CA ILE A 79 -6.52 -10.44 8.86
C ILE A 79 -7.70 -11.23 8.29
N SER A 80 -8.74 -10.50 7.83
CA SER A 80 -9.91 -11.14 7.25
C SER A 80 -9.56 -11.87 5.95
N PRO A 81 -10.29 -12.94 5.61
CA PRO A 81 -10.11 -13.62 4.32
C PRO A 81 -10.30 -12.67 3.13
N GLU A 82 -11.19 -11.68 3.25
CA GLU A 82 -11.45 -10.70 2.20
C GLU A 82 -10.25 -9.80 1.97
N LEU A 83 -9.66 -9.29 3.06
CA LEU A 83 -8.45 -8.46 2.95
C LEU A 83 -7.29 -9.28 2.41
N TRP A 84 -7.11 -10.50 2.88
CA TRP A 84 -6.06 -11.40 2.39
C TRP A 84 -6.19 -11.62 0.88
N LYS A 85 -7.40 -11.89 0.40
CA LYS A 85 -7.65 -12.10 -1.03
C LYS A 85 -7.29 -10.86 -1.85
N LYS A 86 -7.63 -9.67 -1.35
CA LYS A 86 -7.27 -8.40 -2.02
C LYS A 86 -5.77 -8.20 -2.08
N ILE A 87 -5.06 -8.50 -1.00
CA ILE A 87 -3.59 -8.40 -0.99
C ILE A 87 -2.99 -9.32 -2.05
N LEU A 88 -3.43 -10.57 -2.12
CA LEU A 88 -2.90 -11.50 -3.13
C LEU A 88 -3.19 -11.02 -4.55
N ALA A 89 -4.34 -10.39 -4.77
CA ALA A 89 -4.69 -9.86 -6.08
C ALA A 89 -3.75 -8.73 -6.53
N THR A 90 -3.05 -8.05 -5.61
CA THR A 90 -2.08 -7.01 -5.98
C THR A 90 -0.81 -7.57 -6.62
N TYR A 91 -0.63 -8.90 -6.62
CA TYR A 91 0.54 -9.56 -7.21
C TYR A 91 0.37 -9.92 -8.69
N ASN A 92 -0.77 -9.57 -9.30
CA ASN A 92 -0.99 -9.76 -10.72
C ASN A 92 -0.33 -8.61 -11.48
N MET A 93 0.87 -8.84 -11.99
CA MET A 93 1.72 -7.80 -12.57
C MET A 93 2.22 -8.16 -13.98
N GLY A 94 1.57 -9.11 -14.65
CA GLY A 94 2.06 -9.68 -15.89
C GLY A 94 1.72 -8.91 -17.17
N SER A 95 1.04 -7.77 -17.06
CA SER A 95 0.69 -6.91 -18.21
C SER A 95 0.42 -5.50 -17.71
N TYR A 96 0.34 -4.55 -18.64
CA TYR A 96 -0.02 -3.17 -18.29
C TYR A 96 -1.42 -3.10 -17.67
N THR A 97 -2.38 -3.82 -18.22
CA THR A 97 -3.74 -3.87 -17.67
C THR A 97 -3.74 -4.41 -16.23
N GLU A 98 -3.03 -5.51 -16.00
CA GLU A 98 -2.93 -6.08 -14.65
C GLU A 98 -2.20 -5.15 -13.69
N MET A 99 -1.17 -4.45 -14.15
CA MET A 99 -0.43 -3.49 -13.33
C MET A 99 -1.32 -2.33 -12.87
N TRP A 100 -2.13 -1.76 -13.77
CA TRP A 100 -3.08 -0.70 -13.38
C TRP A 100 -4.05 -1.19 -12.32
N LYS A 101 -4.60 -2.40 -12.48
CA LYS A 101 -5.52 -2.98 -11.49
C LYS A 101 -4.84 -3.21 -10.14
N SER A 102 -3.63 -3.76 -10.17
CA SER A 102 -2.88 -4.03 -8.93
C SER A 102 -2.53 -2.74 -8.19
N LEU A 103 -2.14 -1.70 -8.92
CA LEU A 103 -1.87 -0.39 -8.34
C LEU A 103 -3.12 0.19 -7.68
N GLU A 104 -4.26 0.15 -8.38
CA GLU A 104 -5.51 0.66 -7.84
C GLU A 104 -5.98 -0.12 -6.61
N LEU A 105 -5.78 -1.43 -6.59
CA LEU A 105 -6.05 -2.25 -5.41
C LEU A 105 -5.17 -1.83 -4.23
N CYS A 106 -3.87 -1.66 -4.45
CA CYS A 106 -2.96 -1.19 -3.40
C CYS A 106 -3.42 0.15 -2.83
N MET A 107 -3.79 1.08 -3.69
CA MET A 107 -4.27 2.41 -3.28
C MET A 107 -5.53 2.32 -2.44
N GLY A 108 -6.50 1.51 -2.87
CA GLY A 108 -7.75 1.34 -2.13
C GLY A 108 -7.55 0.71 -0.76
N ILE A 109 -6.74 -0.34 -0.69
CA ILE A 109 -6.42 -1.00 0.59
C ILE A 109 -5.68 -0.03 1.51
N PHE A 110 -4.65 0.64 0.99
CA PHE A 110 -3.85 1.57 1.79
C PHE A 110 -4.69 2.70 2.35
N ARG A 111 -5.57 3.28 1.52
CA ARG A 111 -6.47 4.36 1.96
C ARG A 111 -7.35 3.89 3.11
N MET A 112 -7.98 2.75 2.97
CA MET A 112 -8.86 2.19 4.00
C MET A 112 -8.11 1.94 5.30
N VAL A 113 -7.00 1.22 5.22
CA VAL A 113 -6.24 0.81 6.40
C VAL A 113 -5.56 2.00 7.08
N SER A 114 -4.97 2.91 6.29
CA SER A 114 -4.27 4.07 6.86
C SER A 114 -5.23 5.03 7.55
N LYS A 115 -6.45 5.18 7.06
CA LYS A 115 -7.47 5.98 7.74
C LYS A 115 -7.89 5.36 9.07
N GLU A 116 -8.04 4.03 9.10
CA GLU A 116 -8.34 3.32 10.35
C GLU A 116 -7.22 3.50 11.38
N VAL A 117 -5.96 3.34 10.96
CA VAL A 117 -4.80 3.53 11.86
C VAL A 117 -4.75 4.97 12.36
N ALA A 118 -4.92 5.96 11.48
CA ALA A 118 -4.91 7.37 11.86
C ALA A 118 -5.99 7.68 12.88
N GLN A 119 -7.19 7.16 12.68
CA GLN A 119 -8.31 7.37 13.59
C GLN A 119 -8.04 6.73 14.96
N CYS A 120 -7.58 5.49 14.98
CA CYS A 120 -7.32 4.76 16.23
C CYS A 120 -6.20 5.39 17.06
N LEU A 121 -5.18 5.92 16.40
CA LEU A 121 -4.02 6.51 17.08
C LEU A 121 -4.07 8.04 17.17
N ASN A 122 -5.15 8.64 16.69
CA ASN A 122 -5.36 10.08 16.70
C ASN A 122 -4.27 10.83 15.93
N TYR A 123 -3.88 10.31 14.77
CA TYR A 123 -2.95 10.97 13.86
C TYR A 123 -3.72 11.71 12.77
N LEU A 124 -3.12 12.77 12.21
CA LEU A 124 -3.68 13.48 11.07
C LEU A 124 -3.50 12.61 9.81
N TYR A 125 -4.57 12.45 9.03
CA TYR A 125 -4.48 11.78 7.74
C TYR A 125 -4.00 12.78 6.68
N PRO A 126 -2.94 12.43 5.91
CA PRO A 126 -2.39 13.38 4.93
C PRO A 126 -3.34 13.68 3.77
N ASP A 127 -3.29 14.91 3.26
CA ASP A 127 -4.15 15.38 2.17
C ASP A 127 -3.71 14.90 0.79
N TYR A 128 -2.45 14.49 0.64
CA TYR A 128 -1.92 14.18 -0.70
C TYR A 128 -2.54 12.93 -1.34
N ASP A 129 -3.22 12.07 -0.58
CA ASP A 129 -3.97 10.95 -1.14
C ASP A 129 -4.94 11.42 -2.23
N LYS A 130 -5.77 12.42 -1.92
CA LYS A 130 -6.78 12.92 -2.85
C LYS A 130 -6.14 13.46 -4.14
N ASN A 131 -5.09 14.24 -3.99
CA ASN A 131 -4.40 14.84 -5.14
C ASN A 131 -3.74 13.79 -6.02
N ILE A 132 -3.06 12.83 -5.41
CA ILE A 132 -2.39 11.75 -6.14
C ILE A 132 -3.41 10.82 -6.77
N SER A 133 -4.49 10.48 -6.08
CA SER A 133 -5.55 9.63 -6.63
C SER A 133 -6.18 10.27 -7.88
N ASN A 134 -6.42 11.57 -7.85
CA ASN A 134 -6.92 12.29 -9.01
C ASN A 134 -5.90 12.30 -10.16
N TYR A 135 -4.62 12.47 -9.84
CA TYR A 135 -3.54 12.39 -10.82
C TYR A 135 -3.52 11.02 -11.51
N VAL A 136 -3.62 9.94 -10.73
CA VAL A 136 -3.64 8.57 -11.27
C VAL A 136 -4.80 8.37 -12.24
N ILE A 137 -6.00 8.81 -11.87
CA ILE A 137 -7.18 8.69 -12.72
C ILE A 137 -6.96 9.43 -14.05
N ARG A 138 -6.46 10.67 -14.00
CA ARG A 138 -6.21 11.47 -15.21
C ARG A 138 -5.17 10.82 -16.11
N GLN A 139 -4.08 10.31 -15.54
CA GLN A 139 -3.02 9.69 -16.32
C GLN A 139 -3.48 8.38 -16.95
N LYS A 140 -4.25 7.56 -16.21
CA LYS A 140 -4.80 6.33 -16.74
C LYS A 140 -5.72 6.59 -17.93
N GLU A 141 -6.64 7.53 -17.81
CA GLU A 141 -7.55 7.89 -18.91
C GLU A 141 -6.79 8.39 -20.13
N LYS A 142 -5.76 9.20 -19.92
CA LYS A 142 -4.96 9.77 -20.99
C LYS A 142 -4.15 8.72 -21.77
N TYR A 143 -3.57 7.74 -21.07
CA TYR A 143 -2.60 6.81 -21.67
C TYR A 143 -3.13 5.42 -21.96
N GLN A 144 -4.35 5.10 -21.58
CA GLN A 144 -5.01 3.83 -21.93
C GLN A 144 -5.92 3.94 -23.16
N ARG A 145 -5.94 5.08 -23.81
CA ARG A 145 -6.71 5.27 -25.02
C ARG A 145 -6.06 4.61 -26.23
#